data_d90c9652b855844f2e6fc8e27aceed3a
#
_entry.id   d90c9652b855844f2e6fc8e27aceed3a
#
_cell.length_a   1.000
_cell.length_b   1.000
_cell.length_c   1.000
_cell.angle_alpha   90.00
_cell.angle_beta   90.00
_cell.angle_gamma   90.00
#
_symmetry.space_group_name_H-M   'P 1'
#
loop_
_entity.id
_entity.type
_entity.pdbx_description
1 polymer ?
#
loop_
_entity_poly.entity_id
_entity_poly.type
_entity_poly.pdbx_seq_one_letter_code
_entity_poly.pdbx_strand_id
1 'polypeptide(L)'
;MRRESSTVVVLIGASDESVLSGLARSPNVSVARAPAQDDGQSNQSEPARPGWEPGALAMRSATRLRSTYVVVPDDPLADVAAGWQAMWDVPGGPDAAVGFEQRAADALSAWRAKQFELPDYYLVMAAAQAEAASPDLYLGPLRAVRPRRVSVAALTESSAQPAQIIRALRELEHGPWWPPLDELLDAARRFYPGALTDTQPATVEI
;
A
#
# COMPACT_ATOMS: atom_id res chain seq x y z
N MET A 1 -9.51 19.45 -6.34
CA MET A 1 -8.83 20.65 -5.81
C MET A 1 -7.45 20.19 -5.34
N ARG A 2 -6.38 20.46 -6.10
CA ARG A 2 -5.00 20.06 -5.77
C ARG A 2 -4.57 20.80 -4.51
N ARG A 3 -4.14 20.07 -3.50
CA ARG A 3 -3.56 20.63 -2.28
C ARG A 3 -2.18 21.16 -2.61
N GLU A 4 -1.98 22.43 -2.38
CA GLU A 4 -0.72 23.12 -2.66
C GLU A 4 0.32 22.95 -1.56
N SER A 5 0.52 21.83 -0.87
CA SER A 5 1.61 21.87 0.10
C SER A 5 2.26 20.57 0.59
N SER A 6 1.66 19.44 0.50
CA SER A 6 2.28 18.23 1.09
C SER A 6 2.22 17.04 0.15
N THR A 7 3.33 16.34 -0.02
CA THR A 7 3.40 15.06 -0.71
C THR A 7 3.17 13.96 0.31
N VAL A 8 2.11 13.17 0.14
CA VAL A 8 1.77 12.04 1.03
C VAL A 8 2.39 10.76 0.49
N VAL A 9 3.21 10.11 1.31
CA VAL A 9 3.95 8.91 0.94
C VAL A 9 3.62 7.80 1.94
N VAL A 10 3.05 6.71 1.46
CA VAL A 10 2.88 5.50 2.26
C VAL A 10 4.19 4.71 2.25
N LEU A 11 4.66 4.35 3.45
CA LEU A 11 5.92 3.64 3.66
C LEU A 11 5.65 2.16 3.91
N ILE A 12 6.11 1.30 3.01
CA ILE A 12 5.91 -0.15 3.08
C ILE A 12 7.18 -0.83 3.58
N GLY A 13 7.06 -1.69 4.58
CA GLY A 13 8.16 -2.54 5.07
C GLY A 13 9.07 -1.89 6.13
N ALA A 14 8.82 -0.68 6.55
CA ALA A 14 9.53 -0.03 7.64
C ALA A 14 8.55 0.43 8.73
N SER A 15 8.21 -0.46 9.62
CA SER A 15 7.31 -0.19 10.76
C SER A 15 8.04 -0.03 12.10
N ASP A 16 9.38 0.00 12.10
CA ASP A 16 10.16 0.20 13.32
C ASP A 16 9.94 1.62 13.87
N GLU A 17 9.53 1.71 15.13
CA GLU A 17 9.27 2.97 15.84
C GLU A 17 10.49 3.89 15.85
N SER A 18 11.69 3.33 15.89
CA SER A 18 12.95 4.08 15.87
C SER A 18 13.13 4.83 14.54
N VAL A 19 12.77 4.19 13.45
CA VAL A 19 12.82 4.76 12.09
C VAL A 19 11.80 5.89 11.96
N LEU A 20 10.56 5.66 12.37
CA LEU A 20 9.49 6.65 12.30
C LEU A 20 9.78 7.86 13.20
N SER A 21 10.32 7.64 14.37
CA SER A 21 10.78 8.71 15.29
C SER A 21 11.97 9.48 14.70
N GLY A 22 12.86 8.79 13.98
CA GLY A 22 13.96 9.42 13.24
C GLY A 22 13.45 10.33 12.12
N LEU A 23 12.46 9.89 11.37
CA LEU A 23 11.81 10.68 10.31
C LEU A 23 11.09 11.90 10.88
N ALA A 24 10.34 11.75 11.97
CA ALA A 24 9.61 12.84 12.61
C ALA A 24 10.52 13.98 13.12
N ARG A 25 11.80 13.69 13.40
CA ARG A 25 12.80 14.70 13.78
C ARG A 25 13.44 15.40 12.58
N SER A 26 13.16 14.97 11.36
CA SER A 26 13.76 15.52 10.16
C SER A 26 13.01 16.76 9.68
N PRO A 27 13.71 17.82 9.23
CA PRO A 27 13.04 18.99 8.71
C PRO A 27 12.23 18.64 7.45
N ASN A 28 11.08 19.28 7.30
CA ASN A 28 10.16 19.09 6.18
C ASN A 28 9.53 17.70 6.02
N VAL A 29 9.68 16.81 7.01
CA VAL A 29 9.03 15.51 7.08
C VAL A 29 8.13 15.46 8.31
N SER A 30 6.92 15.00 8.15
CA SER A 30 6.01 14.65 9.25
C SER A 30 5.58 13.20 9.10
N VAL A 31 5.31 12.53 10.22
CA VAL A 31 4.75 11.18 10.24
C VAL A 31 3.29 11.28 10.68
N ALA A 32 2.37 10.80 9.84
CA ALA A 32 0.96 10.68 10.16
C ALA A 32 0.62 9.23 10.47
N ARG A 33 -0.08 9.01 11.57
CA ARG A 33 -0.51 7.67 12.02
C ARG A 33 -2.01 7.66 12.28
N ALA A 34 -2.57 6.48 12.25
CA ALA A 34 -3.87 6.27 12.85
C ALA A 34 -3.83 6.68 14.34
N PRO A 35 -4.88 7.28 14.88
CA PRO A 35 -4.98 7.53 16.31
C PRO A 35 -4.79 6.22 17.06
N ALA A 36 -3.98 6.25 18.13
CA ALA A 36 -3.83 5.10 19.00
C ALA A 36 -5.22 4.67 19.50
N GLN A 37 -5.48 3.38 19.43
CA GLN A 37 -6.67 2.83 20.06
C GLN A 37 -6.45 2.92 21.58
N ASP A 38 -7.41 3.51 22.28
CA ASP A 38 -7.47 3.35 23.73
C ASP A 38 -7.81 1.88 24.02
N ASP A 39 -6.78 1.08 24.29
CA ASP A 39 -6.91 -0.34 24.64
C ASP A 39 -7.68 -0.58 25.96
N GLY A 40 -8.18 0.50 26.56
CA GLY A 40 -8.85 0.49 27.86
C GLY A 40 -10.26 -0.11 27.86
N GLN A 41 -10.90 -0.33 26.71
CA GLN A 41 -12.25 -0.89 26.64
C GLN A 41 -12.49 -1.71 25.36
N SER A 42 -11.67 -2.74 25.12
CA SER A 42 -12.07 -3.77 24.15
C SER A 42 -13.19 -4.62 24.76
N ASN A 43 -14.42 -4.13 24.68
CA ASN A 43 -15.59 -4.98 24.80
C ASN A 43 -15.50 -6.03 23.70
N GLN A 44 -15.41 -7.31 24.09
CA GLN A 44 -15.26 -8.49 23.23
C GLN A 44 -16.38 -8.67 22.16
N SER A 45 -17.22 -7.67 21.97
CA SER A 45 -18.38 -7.69 21.05
C SER A 45 -18.29 -6.69 19.90
N GLU A 46 -17.20 -5.94 19.79
CA GLU A 46 -17.06 -5.00 18.66
C GLU A 46 -16.63 -5.78 17.41
N PRO A 47 -17.32 -5.65 16.27
CA PRO A 47 -16.91 -6.32 15.04
C PRO A 47 -15.49 -5.87 14.67
N ALA A 48 -14.66 -6.83 14.22
CA ALA A 48 -13.31 -6.55 13.76
C ALA A 48 -13.34 -5.41 12.74
N ARG A 49 -12.51 -4.39 12.96
CA ARG A 49 -12.44 -3.25 12.04
C ARG A 49 -11.90 -3.70 10.68
N PRO A 50 -12.42 -3.12 9.59
CA PRO A 50 -11.85 -3.39 8.27
C PRO A 50 -10.38 -2.98 8.23
N GLY A 51 -9.52 -3.81 7.65
CA GLY A 51 -8.08 -3.56 7.64
C GLY A 51 -7.63 -2.32 6.87
N TRP A 52 -8.47 -1.77 5.96
CA TRP A 52 -8.22 -0.48 5.31
C TRP A 52 -8.40 0.72 6.24
N GLU A 53 -9.10 0.57 7.37
CA GLU A 53 -9.50 1.69 8.24
C GLU A 53 -8.32 2.41 8.90
N PRO A 54 -7.30 1.71 9.48
CA PRO A 54 -6.13 2.39 10.03
C PRO A 54 -5.43 3.28 9.02
N GLY A 55 -5.18 2.77 7.82
CA GLY A 55 -4.60 3.54 6.72
C GLY A 55 -5.46 4.75 6.33
N ALA A 56 -6.78 4.58 6.26
CA ALA A 56 -7.70 5.68 5.98
C ALA A 56 -7.67 6.77 7.05
N LEU A 57 -7.56 6.40 8.33
CA LEU A 57 -7.43 7.34 9.44
C LEU A 57 -6.10 8.09 9.39
N ALA A 58 -5.00 7.38 9.13
CA ALA A 58 -3.67 7.97 8.99
C ALA A 58 -3.63 8.93 7.78
N MET A 59 -4.20 8.56 6.65
CA MET A 59 -4.33 9.42 5.47
C MET A 59 -5.12 10.70 5.75
N ARG A 60 -6.24 10.60 6.49
CA ARG A 60 -7.00 11.79 6.93
C ARG A 60 -6.18 12.67 7.87
N SER A 61 -5.39 12.09 8.77
CA SER A 61 -4.48 12.84 9.64
C SER A 61 -3.39 13.54 8.82
N ALA A 62 -2.84 12.90 7.80
CA ALA A 62 -1.86 13.46 6.90
C ALA A 62 -2.34 14.76 6.23
N THR A 63 -3.63 14.88 5.95
CA THR A 63 -4.20 16.06 5.28
C THR A 63 -4.13 17.34 6.12
N ARG A 64 -3.92 17.22 7.42
CA ARG A 64 -3.84 18.35 8.37
C ARG A 64 -2.41 18.82 8.58
N LEU A 65 -1.42 18.03 8.18
CA LEU A 65 -0.01 18.33 8.34
C LEU A 65 0.49 19.24 7.20
N ARG A 66 1.37 20.15 7.54
CA ARG A 66 1.94 21.15 6.59
C ARG A 66 3.45 20.95 6.49
N SER A 67 3.85 19.78 6.04
CA SER A 67 5.25 19.45 5.74
C SER A 67 5.41 19.19 4.25
N THR A 68 6.59 19.33 3.72
CA THR A 68 6.86 19.00 2.31
C THR A 68 6.51 17.54 2.03
N TYR A 69 6.90 16.65 2.94
CA TYR A 69 6.56 15.22 2.89
C TYR A 69 5.79 14.82 4.15
N VAL A 70 4.73 14.06 3.97
CA VAL A 70 4.01 13.40 5.05
C VAL A 70 4.11 11.89 4.83
N VAL A 71 4.83 11.23 5.71
CA VAL A 71 5.03 9.78 5.67
C VAL A 71 3.93 9.10 6.49
N VAL A 72 3.30 8.10 5.90
CA VAL A 72 2.21 7.32 6.50
C VAL A 72 2.65 5.87 6.56
N PRO A 73 2.84 5.28 7.74
CA PRO A 73 3.19 3.86 7.88
C PRO A 73 2.00 2.92 7.69
N ASP A 74 0.78 3.43 7.88
CA ASP A 74 -0.44 2.65 7.79
C ASP A 74 -1.02 2.75 6.37
N ASP A 75 -1.06 1.64 5.64
CA ASP A 75 -1.54 1.62 4.26
C ASP A 75 -3.02 1.22 4.18
N PRO A 76 -3.88 1.98 3.49
CA PRO A 76 -5.26 1.58 3.25
C PRO A 76 -5.41 0.35 2.34
N LEU A 77 -4.37 -0.07 1.63
CA LEU A 77 -4.36 -1.29 0.82
C LEU A 77 -3.64 -2.48 1.50
N ALA A 78 -3.26 -2.37 2.78
CA ALA A 78 -2.51 -3.42 3.47
C ALA A 78 -3.20 -4.79 3.41
N ASP A 79 -4.52 -4.85 3.64
CA ASP A 79 -5.28 -6.11 3.56
C ASP A 79 -5.33 -6.66 2.14
N VAL A 80 -5.46 -5.79 1.14
CA VAL A 80 -5.41 -6.20 -0.27
C VAL A 80 -4.05 -6.79 -0.60
N ALA A 81 -2.96 -6.16 -0.13
CA ALA A 81 -1.61 -6.66 -0.31
C ALA A 81 -1.40 -8.00 0.40
N ALA A 82 -1.91 -8.16 1.63
CA ALA A 82 -1.86 -9.43 2.34
C ALA A 82 -2.65 -10.54 1.62
N GLY A 83 -3.83 -10.21 1.08
CA GLY A 83 -4.61 -11.15 0.25
C GLY A 83 -3.90 -11.52 -1.04
N TRP A 84 -3.26 -10.56 -1.68
CA TRP A 84 -2.41 -10.76 -2.85
C TRP A 84 -1.26 -11.72 -2.55
N GLN A 85 -0.50 -11.45 -1.48
CA GLN A 85 0.61 -12.31 -1.07
C GLN A 85 0.17 -13.75 -0.81
N ALA A 86 -0.96 -13.93 -0.11
CA ALA A 86 -1.49 -15.25 0.20
C ALA A 86 -1.80 -16.10 -1.05
N MET A 87 -2.14 -15.49 -2.18
CA MET A 87 -2.35 -16.23 -3.45
C MET A 87 -1.05 -16.83 -3.99
N TRP A 88 0.11 -16.23 -3.67
CA TRP A 88 1.41 -16.70 -4.13
C TRP A 88 2.03 -17.71 -3.16
N ASP A 89 1.75 -17.57 -1.86
CA ASP A 89 2.28 -18.47 -0.84
C ASP A 89 1.69 -19.90 -0.97
N VAL A 90 0.44 -20.00 -1.46
CA VAL A 90 -0.25 -21.27 -1.72
C VAL A 90 -0.79 -21.26 -3.15
N PRO A 91 0.04 -21.51 -4.17
CA PRO A 91 -0.39 -21.51 -5.56
C PRO A 91 -1.53 -22.50 -5.82
N GLY A 92 -2.63 -22.02 -6.40
CA GLY A 92 -3.76 -22.83 -6.79
C GLY A 92 -4.78 -23.14 -5.68
N GLY A 93 -4.62 -22.55 -4.51
CA GLY A 93 -5.64 -22.63 -3.45
C GLY A 93 -6.84 -21.73 -3.78
N PRO A 94 -8.05 -22.30 -4.01
CA PRO A 94 -9.24 -21.50 -4.31
C PRO A 94 -9.56 -20.50 -3.20
N ASP A 95 -9.28 -20.82 -1.96
CA ASP A 95 -9.56 -19.98 -0.79
C ASP A 95 -8.71 -18.72 -0.77
N ALA A 96 -7.46 -18.78 -1.25
CA ALA A 96 -6.58 -17.61 -1.29
C ALA A 96 -7.06 -16.57 -2.31
N ALA A 97 -7.51 -17.01 -3.48
CA ALA A 97 -8.08 -16.11 -4.50
C ALA A 97 -9.39 -15.48 -3.99
N VAL A 98 -10.26 -16.25 -3.35
CA VAL A 98 -11.48 -15.73 -2.72
C VAL A 98 -11.14 -14.71 -1.63
N GLY A 99 -10.12 -14.98 -0.82
CA GLY A 99 -9.66 -14.04 0.21
C GLY A 99 -9.14 -12.72 -0.35
N PHE A 100 -8.42 -12.74 -1.47
CA PHE A 100 -7.98 -11.53 -2.16
C PHE A 100 -9.18 -10.75 -2.72
N GLU A 101 -10.10 -11.42 -3.43
CA GLU A 101 -11.27 -10.77 -4.05
C GLU A 101 -12.16 -10.11 -3.01
N GLN A 102 -12.37 -10.74 -1.85
CA GLN A 102 -13.15 -10.14 -0.77
C GLN A 102 -12.49 -8.84 -0.26
N ARG A 103 -11.19 -8.87 0.03
CA ARG A 103 -10.45 -7.67 0.49
C ARG A 103 -10.42 -6.58 -0.56
N ALA A 104 -10.26 -6.96 -1.83
CA ALA A 104 -10.30 -6.03 -2.96
C ALA A 104 -11.68 -5.36 -3.09
N ALA A 105 -12.77 -6.13 -2.93
CA ALA A 105 -14.14 -5.61 -2.97
C ALA A 105 -14.40 -4.64 -1.81
N ASP A 106 -13.96 -4.98 -0.60
CA ASP A 106 -14.12 -4.15 0.59
C ASP A 106 -13.36 -2.82 0.43
N ALA A 107 -12.09 -2.86 -0.01
CA ALA A 107 -11.29 -1.68 -0.28
C ALA A 107 -11.91 -0.81 -1.39
N LEU A 108 -12.39 -1.42 -2.47
CA LEU A 108 -13.04 -0.71 -3.58
C LEU A 108 -14.33 -0.02 -3.13
N SER A 109 -15.14 -0.70 -2.28
CA SER A 109 -16.35 -0.13 -1.70
C SER A 109 -16.04 1.10 -0.84
N ALA A 110 -15.04 0.99 0.04
CA ALA A 110 -14.58 2.09 0.88
C ALA A 110 -14.03 3.27 0.06
N TRP A 111 -13.24 2.99 -0.99
CA TRP A 111 -12.71 4.01 -1.88
C TRP A 111 -13.83 4.74 -2.64
N ARG A 112 -14.83 4.02 -3.19
CA ARG A 112 -16.01 4.60 -3.85
C ARG A 112 -16.84 5.45 -2.89
N ALA A 113 -16.92 5.04 -1.63
CA ALA A 113 -17.54 5.81 -0.55
C ALA A 113 -16.68 7.01 -0.07
N LYS A 114 -15.51 7.25 -0.70
CA LYS A 114 -14.54 8.30 -0.35
C LYS A 114 -14.06 8.22 1.10
N GLN A 115 -13.98 7.02 1.65
CA GLN A 115 -13.48 6.80 3.00
C GLN A 115 -11.96 6.91 3.09
N PHE A 116 -11.25 6.64 1.97
CA PHE A 116 -9.83 6.95 1.81
C PHE A 116 -9.51 7.37 0.37
N GLU A 117 -8.33 7.96 0.19
CA GLU A 117 -7.72 8.30 -1.09
C GLU A 117 -6.39 7.54 -1.21
N LEU A 118 -5.92 7.28 -2.44
CA LEU A 118 -4.59 6.73 -2.65
C LEU A 118 -3.53 7.79 -2.30
N PRO A 119 -2.36 7.38 -1.78
CA PRO A 119 -1.26 8.31 -1.49
C PRO A 119 -0.69 8.91 -2.78
N ASP A 120 0.12 9.95 -2.66
CA ASP A 120 0.89 10.45 -3.80
C ASP A 120 1.89 9.40 -4.29
N TYR A 121 2.54 8.69 -3.36
CA TYR A 121 3.54 7.66 -3.65
C TYR A 121 3.49 6.52 -2.64
N TYR A 122 3.92 5.35 -3.10
CA TYR A 122 4.37 4.26 -2.25
C TYR A 122 5.90 4.24 -2.25
N LEU A 123 6.51 4.19 -1.09
CA LEU A 123 7.94 3.96 -0.90
C LEU A 123 8.13 2.61 -0.23
N VAL A 124 8.62 1.65 -1.01
CA VAL A 124 8.83 0.28 -0.55
C VAL A 124 10.26 0.13 -0.03
N MET A 125 10.39 -0.27 1.22
CA MET A 125 11.66 -0.64 1.83
C MET A 125 11.93 -2.11 1.50
N ALA A 126 12.83 -2.37 0.58
CA ALA A 126 13.16 -3.71 0.15
C ALA A 126 14.63 -4.06 0.40
N ALA A 127 14.90 -5.30 0.80
CA ALA A 127 16.26 -5.80 0.77
C ALA A 127 16.75 -5.81 -0.69
N ALA A 128 18.00 -5.43 -0.92
CA ALA A 128 18.58 -5.32 -2.28
C ALA A 128 18.45 -6.61 -3.13
N GLN A 129 18.23 -7.75 -2.48
CA GLN A 129 18.04 -9.06 -3.13
C GLN A 129 16.57 -9.40 -3.39
N ALA A 130 15.61 -8.67 -2.80
CA ALA A 130 14.19 -8.94 -2.95
C ALA A 130 13.58 -8.37 -4.25
N GLU A 131 14.30 -7.51 -4.96
CA GLU A 131 13.82 -6.93 -6.23
C GLU A 131 13.54 -7.97 -7.32
N ALA A 132 14.13 -9.15 -7.22
CA ALA A 132 14.09 -10.13 -8.32
C ALA A 132 13.00 -11.21 -8.19
N ALA A 133 12.35 -11.41 -7.06
CA ALA A 133 11.63 -12.65 -6.83
C ALA A 133 10.31 -12.59 -6.04
N SER A 134 9.93 -11.49 -5.43
CA SER A 134 8.70 -11.48 -4.64
C SER A 134 7.51 -10.90 -5.40
N PRO A 135 6.40 -11.64 -5.50
CA PRO A 135 5.14 -11.15 -6.05
C PRO A 135 4.48 -10.17 -5.07
N ASP A 136 5.09 -9.03 -4.89
CA ASP A 136 4.60 -7.95 -4.06
C ASP A 136 3.61 -7.10 -4.85
N LEU A 137 2.45 -6.77 -4.25
CA LEU A 137 1.42 -5.95 -4.88
C LEU A 137 1.98 -4.60 -5.35
N TYR A 138 2.87 -4.00 -4.56
CA TYR A 138 3.41 -2.67 -4.84
C TYR A 138 4.48 -2.72 -5.93
N LEU A 139 5.44 -3.64 -5.82
CA LEU A 139 6.56 -3.77 -6.75
C LEU A 139 6.15 -4.46 -8.07
N GLY A 140 5.12 -5.28 -8.05
CA GLY A 140 4.55 -5.92 -9.22
C GLY A 140 3.48 -5.03 -9.89
N PRO A 141 2.20 -5.32 -9.66
CA PRO A 141 1.10 -4.70 -10.40
C PRO A 141 1.06 -3.17 -10.28
N LEU A 142 1.19 -2.59 -9.07
CA LEU A 142 1.08 -1.14 -8.92
C LEU A 142 2.22 -0.41 -9.63
N ARG A 143 3.46 -0.89 -9.51
CA ARG A 143 4.63 -0.32 -10.18
C ARG A 143 4.52 -0.46 -11.70
N ALA A 144 4.01 -1.58 -12.21
CA ALA A 144 3.79 -1.75 -13.64
C ALA A 144 2.79 -0.74 -14.22
N VAL A 145 1.73 -0.43 -13.47
CA VAL A 145 0.71 0.56 -13.89
C VAL A 145 1.24 1.99 -13.75
N ARG A 146 1.97 2.28 -12.68
CA ARG A 146 2.51 3.63 -12.39
C ARG A 146 3.94 3.56 -11.84
N PRO A 147 4.94 3.35 -12.70
CA PRO A 147 6.32 3.12 -12.28
C PRO A 147 6.93 4.30 -11.50
N ARG A 148 6.47 5.52 -11.73
CA ARG A 148 6.94 6.71 -11.02
C ARG A 148 6.19 6.99 -9.71
N ARG A 149 5.17 6.19 -9.37
CA ARG A 149 4.40 6.31 -8.13
C ARG A 149 4.79 5.27 -7.08
N VAL A 150 5.60 4.29 -7.48
CA VAL A 150 6.17 3.29 -6.58
C VAL A 150 7.69 3.40 -6.64
N SER A 151 8.27 3.90 -5.57
CA SER A 151 9.72 4.02 -5.41
C SER A 151 10.23 2.94 -4.47
N VAL A 152 11.50 2.56 -4.64
CA VAL A 152 12.16 1.53 -3.81
C VAL A 152 13.32 2.17 -3.07
N ALA A 153 13.41 1.92 -1.77
CA ALA A 153 14.59 2.25 -0.98
C ALA A 153 15.21 0.95 -0.43
N ALA A 154 16.54 0.82 -0.56
CA ALA A 154 17.22 -0.34 -0.05
C ALA A 154 17.16 -0.40 1.48
N LEU A 155 16.85 -1.58 2.03
CA LEU A 155 16.98 -1.84 3.45
C LEU A 155 18.46 -1.97 3.80
N THR A 156 18.90 -1.15 4.75
CA THR A 156 20.18 -1.27 5.40
C THR A 156 20.00 -1.36 6.92
N GLU A 157 21.07 -1.18 7.66
CA GLU A 157 20.99 -1.15 9.13
C GLU A 157 20.00 -0.10 9.63
N SER A 158 19.23 -0.43 10.66
CA SER A 158 18.14 0.40 11.20
C SER A 158 18.55 1.85 11.48
N SER A 159 19.77 2.07 11.92
CA SER A 159 20.30 3.42 12.21
C SER A 159 20.42 4.32 10.97
N ALA A 160 20.63 3.75 9.80
CA ALA A 160 20.79 4.48 8.53
C ALA A 160 19.46 4.67 7.77
N GLN A 161 18.42 3.92 8.12
CA GLN A 161 17.15 3.92 7.40
C GLN A 161 16.48 5.29 7.30
N PRO A 162 16.38 6.13 8.35
CA PRO A 162 15.77 7.45 8.21
C PRO A 162 16.45 8.33 7.15
N ALA A 163 17.77 8.32 7.07
CA ALA A 163 18.51 9.11 6.09
C ALA A 163 18.27 8.61 4.66
N GLN A 164 18.15 7.29 4.48
CA GLN A 164 17.86 6.68 3.17
C GLN A 164 16.43 6.98 2.72
N ILE A 165 15.46 6.90 3.62
CA ILE A 165 14.07 7.28 3.33
C ILE A 165 14.02 8.75 2.90
N ILE A 166 14.67 9.66 3.64
CA ILE A 166 14.72 11.09 3.30
C ILE A 166 15.36 11.31 1.93
N ARG A 167 16.41 10.56 1.60
CA ARG A 167 17.03 10.61 0.27
C ARG A 167 16.03 10.17 -0.80
N ALA A 168 15.38 9.03 -0.62
CA ALA A 168 14.38 8.50 -1.55
C ALA A 168 13.19 9.48 -1.72
N LEU A 169 12.73 10.14 -0.65
CA LEU A 169 11.69 11.17 -0.73
C LEU A 169 12.07 12.34 -1.63
N ARG A 170 13.36 12.74 -1.65
CA ARG A 170 13.87 13.82 -2.50
C ARG A 170 14.05 13.40 -3.96
N GLU A 171 14.16 12.12 -4.22
CA GLU A 171 14.35 11.53 -5.55
C GLU A 171 13.01 11.08 -6.19
N LEU A 172 11.86 11.37 -5.55
CA LEU A 172 10.55 11.02 -6.09
C LEU A 172 10.29 11.71 -7.44
N GLU A 173 10.00 10.91 -8.44
CA GLU A 173 9.76 11.40 -9.80
C GLU A 173 8.30 11.81 -10.01
N HIS A 174 8.08 12.91 -10.70
CA HIS A 174 6.74 13.29 -11.13
C HIS A 174 6.23 12.36 -12.25
N GLY A 175 4.99 11.95 -12.14
CA GLY A 175 4.31 11.08 -13.11
C GLY A 175 2.80 11.26 -13.10
N PRO A 176 2.08 10.59 -14.00
CA PRO A 176 0.63 10.62 -14.00
C PRO A 176 0.09 10.10 -12.67
N TRP A 177 -1.09 10.62 -12.28
CA TRP A 177 -1.79 10.16 -11.09
C TRP A 177 -2.22 8.69 -11.21
N TRP A 178 -2.59 8.10 -10.09
CA TRP A 178 -3.17 6.76 -10.08
C TRP A 178 -4.42 6.71 -10.98
N PRO A 179 -4.65 5.63 -11.70
CA PRO A 179 -5.96 5.37 -12.28
C PRO A 179 -6.97 5.09 -11.15
N PRO A 180 -8.25 4.97 -11.47
CA PRO A 180 -9.24 4.47 -10.52
C PRO A 180 -8.81 3.15 -9.88
N LEU A 181 -9.22 2.92 -8.61
CA LEU A 181 -8.78 1.75 -7.85
C LEU A 181 -9.18 0.42 -8.50
N ASP A 182 -10.33 0.37 -9.17
CA ASP A 182 -10.78 -0.81 -9.92
C ASP A 182 -9.80 -1.19 -11.04
N GLU A 183 -9.26 -0.21 -11.77
CA GLU A 183 -8.24 -0.47 -12.80
C GLU A 183 -6.92 -1.01 -12.20
N LEU A 184 -6.53 -0.55 -11.00
CA LEU A 184 -5.37 -1.07 -10.28
C LEU A 184 -5.60 -2.52 -9.83
N LEU A 185 -6.78 -2.82 -9.30
CA LEU A 185 -7.15 -4.18 -8.89
C LEU A 185 -7.24 -5.12 -10.10
N ASP A 186 -7.76 -4.65 -11.23
CA ASP A 186 -7.77 -5.42 -12.47
C ASP A 186 -6.35 -5.68 -13.02
N ALA A 187 -5.45 -4.72 -12.85
CA ALA A 187 -4.05 -4.95 -13.16
C ALA A 187 -3.43 -6.03 -12.24
N ALA A 188 -3.74 -5.99 -10.95
CA ALA A 188 -3.31 -7.03 -10.01
C ALA A 188 -3.82 -8.41 -10.45
N ARG A 189 -5.10 -8.55 -10.78
CA ARG A 189 -5.68 -9.82 -11.27
C ARG A 189 -4.94 -10.35 -12.50
N ARG A 190 -4.58 -9.50 -13.45
CA ARG A 190 -3.83 -9.89 -14.65
C ARG A 190 -2.39 -10.33 -14.37
N PHE A 191 -1.80 -9.88 -13.27
CA PHE A 191 -0.47 -10.31 -12.85
C PHE A 191 -0.44 -11.73 -12.29
N TYR A 192 -1.58 -12.26 -11.84
CA TYR A 192 -1.64 -13.60 -11.27
C TYR A 192 -1.70 -14.68 -12.37
N PRO A 193 -0.75 -15.61 -12.43
CA PRO A 193 -0.68 -16.62 -13.50
C PRO A 193 -1.89 -17.55 -13.58
N GLY A 194 -2.63 -17.73 -12.49
CA GLY A 194 -3.85 -18.54 -12.45
C GLY A 194 -5.05 -17.91 -13.17
N ALA A 195 -5.04 -16.60 -13.42
CA ALA A 195 -6.14 -15.91 -14.10
C ALA A 195 -6.21 -16.20 -15.62
N LEU A 196 -5.16 -16.77 -16.19
CA LEU A 196 -5.06 -17.05 -17.64
C LEU A 196 -5.63 -18.43 -18.03
N THR A 197 -6.06 -19.24 -17.08
CA THR A 197 -6.54 -20.61 -17.37
C THR A 197 -8.04 -20.74 -17.65
N ASP A 198 -8.83 -19.69 -17.43
CA ASP A 198 -10.30 -19.76 -17.61
C ASP A 198 -10.81 -19.33 -19.00
N THR A 199 -9.88 -19.06 -19.94
CA THR A 199 -10.27 -18.85 -21.34
C THR A 199 -9.95 -20.10 -22.17
N GLN A 200 -10.52 -21.24 -21.78
CA GLN A 200 -10.59 -22.36 -22.68
C GLN A 200 -11.70 -22.04 -23.70
N PRO A 201 -11.38 -21.92 -25.01
CA PRO A 201 -12.41 -21.72 -26.01
C PRO A 201 -13.35 -22.92 -25.99
N ALA A 202 -14.63 -22.64 -25.83
CA ALA A 202 -15.67 -23.66 -25.98
C ALA A 202 -15.40 -24.41 -27.28
N THR A 203 -15.08 -25.70 -27.17
CA THR A 203 -14.97 -26.60 -28.32
C THR A 203 -16.35 -26.67 -28.94
N VAL A 204 -16.53 -25.98 -30.08
CA VAL A 204 -17.71 -26.16 -30.90
C VAL A 204 -17.56 -27.54 -31.55
N GLU A 205 -18.27 -28.52 -31.00
CA GLU A 205 -18.50 -29.78 -31.70
C GLU A 205 -19.38 -29.48 -32.93
N ILE A 206 -18.83 -29.83 -34.12
CA ILE A 206 -19.52 -29.81 -35.39
C ILE A 206 -20.17 -31.20 -35.60
#